data_d7b122ab75c54bda32712170bd312b94
#
_entry.id   d7b122ab75c54bda32712170bd312b94
#
_cell.length_a   1.000
_cell.length_b   1.000
_cell.length_c   1.000
_cell.angle_alpha   90.00
_cell.angle_beta   90.00
_cell.angle_gamma   90.00
#
_symmetry.space_group_name_H-M   'P 1'
#
loop_
_entity.id
_entity.type
_entity.pdbx_description
1 polymer ?
#
loop_
_entity_poly.entity_id
_entity_poly.type
_entity_poly.pdbx_seq_one_letter_code
_entity_poly.pdbx_strand_id
1 'polypeptide(L)'
;MRSDRALLVAAGGGIGDTLLAGVVARALRTRFAAVDAIVLPAHIALAARMPMLAESTPLGARLAHRYDAAVVTWATMGTALLPWRARIPVRVGQARRLYSGLFTERVVVRSERGDHQSPWTDILLDYARAIDCTTDDTIPSFVPTEVDRADADTLLRVHDVGGAFYLLHATRGLSAQHARWPTVGFAALARELVRRDAIPVLLSGAAADVAIVDAIAKEAGHGVIPLAGATSIGAFGALAARARAVLAMDSGPMHVAAAVGAPTVGIFALQSDEPDRWAPQGRRVAVVRPTYPCPPGHRKETCPNFACVRELDTAGILAALAGLLAPPGEP
;
A
#
# COMPACT_ATOMS: atom_id res chain seq x y z
N MET A 1 -23.99 -5.06 28.61
CA MET A 1 -23.70 -6.19 27.72
C MET A 1 -22.45 -5.84 26.93
N ARG A 2 -21.46 -6.72 26.85
CA ARG A 2 -20.33 -6.60 25.93
C ARG A 2 -20.85 -6.70 24.52
N SER A 3 -20.36 -5.86 23.59
CA SER A 3 -20.78 -5.85 22.19
C SER A 3 -20.02 -6.88 21.35
N ASP A 4 -18.91 -7.40 21.86
CA ASP A 4 -17.97 -8.28 21.17
C ASP A 4 -17.47 -7.70 19.83
N ARG A 5 -17.40 -6.37 19.77
CA ARG A 5 -16.93 -5.63 18.57
C ARG A 5 -15.79 -4.69 18.94
N ALA A 6 -14.81 -4.58 18.04
CA ALA A 6 -13.76 -3.58 18.09
C ALA A 6 -13.87 -2.60 16.93
N LEU A 7 -13.38 -1.37 17.15
CA LEU A 7 -13.30 -0.31 16.16
C LEU A 7 -11.86 -0.03 15.81
N LEU A 8 -11.50 -0.15 14.55
CA LEU A 8 -10.24 0.32 14.00
C LEU A 8 -10.44 1.71 13.39
N VAL A 9 -9.72 2.72 13.87
CA VAL A 9 -9.71 4.06 13.26
C VAL A 9 -8.42 4.23 12.47
N ALA A 10 -8.50 4.01 11.16
CA ALA A 10 -7.40 4.11 10.19
C ALA A 10 -7.66 5.27 9.20
N ALA A 11 -8.03 6.43 9.75
CA ALA A 11 -8.45 7.61 9.00
C ALA A 11 -7.32 8.65 8.91
N GLY A 12 -6.18 8.24 8.36
CA GLY A 12 -5.02 9.10 8.11
C GLY A 12 -4.06 8.46 7.12
N GLY A 13 -3.12 9.27 6.59
CA GLY A 13 -2.19 8.79 5.58
C GLY A 13 -2.80 8.49 4.22
N GLY A 14 -2.11 7.68 3.42
CA GLY A 14 -2.54 7.26 2.10
C GLY A 14 -3.29 5.93 2.08
N ILE A 15 -3.58 5.44 0.88
CA ILE A 15 -4.18 4.12 0.63
C ILE A 15 -3.36 3.00 1.28
N GLY A 16 -2.02 3.08 1.17
CA GLY A 16 -1.11 2.11 1.77
C GLY A 16 -1.28 2.04 3.29
N ASP A 17 -1.34 3.19 3.99
CA ASP A 17 -1.49 3.23 5.45
C ASP A 17 -2.79 2.56 5.92
N THR A 18 -3.89 2.79 5.20
CA THR A 18 -5.18 2.16 5.49
C THR A 18 -5.12 0.65 5.28
N LEU A 19 -4.51 0.19 4.18
CA LEU A 19 -4.38 -1.25 3.89
C LEU A 19 -3.49 -1.95 4.91
N LEU A 20 -2.34 -1.36 5.23
CA LEU A 20 -1.39 -1.90 6.21
C LEU A 20 -2.01 -2.00 7.61
N ALA A 21 -2.93 -1.10 7.97
CA ALA A 21 -3.68 -1.18 9.23
C ALA A 21 -4.59 -2.42 9.31
N GLY A 22 -4.84 -3.11 8.20
CA GLY A 22 -5.60 -4.38 8.17
C GLY A 22 -5.00 -5.49 9.03
N VAL A 23 -3.68 -5.48 9.29
CA VAL A 23 -3.04 -6.43 10.19
C VAL A 23 -3.51 -6.24 11.65
N VAL A 24 -3.81 -4.98 12.03
CA VAL A 24 -4.40 -4.67 13.34
C VAL A 24 -5.80 -5.27 13.45
N ALA A 25 -6.62 -5.13 12.39
CA ALA A 25 -7.95 -5.75 12.36
C ALA A 25 -7.84 -7.28 12.50
N ARG A 26 -6.87 -7.92 11.84
CA ARG A 26 -6.61 -9.35 11.98
C ARG A 26 -6.26 -9.72 13.43
N ALA A 27 -5.37 -8.99 14.07
CA ALA A 27 -5.03 -9.21 15.46
C ALA A 27 -6.24 -9.01 16.39
N LEU A 28 -7.05 -7.99 16.18
CA LEU A 28 -8.27 -7.73 16.95
C LEU A 28 -9.30 -8.88 16.80
N ARG A 29 -9.38 -9.52 15.62
CA ARG A 29 -10.25 -10.67 15.37
C ARG A 29 -9.91 -11.92 16.21
N THR A 30 -8.75 -11.99 16.84
CA THR A 30 -8.42 -13.07 17.77
C THR A 30 -9.21 -12.97 19.10
N ARG A 31 -9.75 -11.79 19.39
CA ARG A 31 -10.48 -11.50 20.63
C ARG A 31 -11.90 -11.01 20.43
N PHE A 32 -12.20 -10.36 19.32
CA PHE A 32 -13.51 -9.75 19.04
C PHE A 32 -14.18 -10.45 17.86
N ALA A 33 -15.47 -10.73 17.97
CA ALA A 33 -16.25 -11.40 16.94
C ALA A 33 -16.38 -10.56 15.67
N ALA A 34 -16.34 -9.22 15.79
CA ALA A 34 -16.35 -8.30 14.64
C ALA A 34 -15.39 -7.14 14.85
N VAL A 35 -14.79 -6.67 13.74
CA VAL A 35 -13.97 -5.47 13.70
C VAL A 35 -14.52 -4.57 12.60
N ASP A 36 -14.95 -3.38 12.96
CA ASP A 36 -15.37 -2.35 12.02
C ASP A 36 -14.27 -1.30 11.88
N ALA A 37 -14.25 -0.58 10.76
CA ALA A 37 -13.26 0.46 10.54
C ALA A 37 -13.87 1.83 10.25
N ILE A 38 -13.24 2.88 10.76
CA ILE A 38 -13.39 4.25 10.26
C ILE A 38 -12.16 4.56 9.40
N VAL A 39 -12.40 4.94 8.14
CA VAL A 39 -11.37 5.29 7.18
C VAL A 39 -11.67 6.66 6.54
N LEU A 40 -10.72 7.21 5.80
CA LEU A 40 -11.00 8.41 4.99
C LEU A 40 -12.07 8.08 3.94
N PRO A 41 -12.95 9.04 3.55
CA PRO A 41 -13.98 8.82 2.53
C PRO A 41 -13.42 8.23 1.23
N ALA A 42 -12.26 8.69 0.78
CA ALA A 42 -11.59 8.18 -0.41
C ALA A 42 -11.09 6.72 -0.28
N HIS A 43 -11.00 6.17 0.93
CA HIS A 43 -10.51 4.83 1.20
C HIS A 43 -11.61 3.79 1.44
N ILE A 44 -12.88 4.17 1.39
CA ILE A 44 -14.02 3.25 1.60
C ILE A 44 -13.99 2.09 0.62
N ALA A 45 -13.73 2.36 -0.66
CA ALA A 45 -13.63 1.33 -1.68
C ALA A 45 -12.50 0.33 -1.40
N LEU A 46 -11.36 0.78 -0.85
CA LEU A 46 -10.27 -0.07 -0.39
C LEU A 46 -10.72 -0.92 0.81
N ALA A 47 -11.25 -0.28 1.84
CA ALA A 47 -11.63 -0.93 3.09
C ALA A 47 -12.70 -2.03 2.88
N ALA A 48 -13.63 -1.84 1.96
CA ALA A 48 -14.63 -2.83 1.57
C ALA A 48 -14.04 -4.13 0.98
N ARG A 49 -12.73 -4.13 0.64
CA ARG A 49 -11.99 -5.27 0.11
C ARG A 49 -11.00 -5.87 1.13
N MET A 50 -11.05 -5.39 2.36
CA MET A 50 -10.21 -5.89 3.47
C MET A 50 -11.02 -6.93 4.27
N PRO A 51 -10.77 -8.24 4.09
CA PRO A 51 -11.66 -9.30 4.58
C PRO A 51 -11.73 -9.41 6.11
N MET A 52 -10.80 -8.77 6.84
CA MET A 52 -10.82 -8.74 8.30
C MET A 52 -11.81 -7.74 8.87
N LEU A 53 -12.33 -6.82 8.07
CA LEU A 53 -13.31 -5.83 8.46
C LEU A 53 -14.73 -6.37 8.24
N ALA A 54 -15.59 -6.20 9.23
CA ALA A 54 -17.02 -6.51 9.10
C ALA A 54 -17.76 -5.38 8.38
N GLU A 55 -17.47 -4.14 8.78
CA GLU A 55 -18.02 -2.94 8.17
C GLU A 55 -16.96 -1.85 8.07
N SER A 56 -17.08 -0.96 7.10
CA SER A 56 -16.26 0.23 6.97
C SER A 56 -17.11 1.48 6.79
N THR A 57 -16.76 2.51 7.54
CA THR A 57 -17.53 3.76 7.62
C THR A 57 -16.60 4.94 7.35
N PRO A 58 -17.03 5.96 6.57
CA PRO A 58 -16.21 7.14 6.33
C PRO A 58 -16.08 7.99 7.60
N LEU A 59 -14.89 8.60 7.75
CA LEU A 59 -14.65 9.58 8.80
C LEU A 59 -15.72 10.69 8.77
N GLY A 60 -16.35 10.96 9.92
CA GLY A 60 -17.43 11.93 10.07
C GLY A 60 -18.84 11.32 10.10
N ALA A 61 -19.00 10.06 9.71
CA ALA A 61 -20.28 9.38 9.86
C ALA A 61 -20.56 8.95 11.31
N ARG A 62 -21.82 8.67 11.62
CA ARG A 62 -22.23 8.17 12.94
C ARG A 62 -21.80 6.70 13.09
N LEU A 63 -21.35 6.34 14.27
CA LEU A 63 -21.11 4.94 14.61
C LEU A 63 -22.43 4.17 14.71
N ALA A 64 -22.54 3.07 13.98
CA ALA A 64 -23.74 2.24 13.94
C ALA A 64 -23.85 1.31 15.15
N HIS A 65 -22.70 0.94 15.74
CA HIS A 65 -22.63 -0.07 16.80
C HIS A 65 -22.01 0.47 18.09
N ARG A 66 -22.15 -0.29 19.16
CA ARG A 66 -21.33 -0.14 20.38
C ARG A 66 -20.05 -0.98 20.21
N TYR A 67 -18.97 -0.51 20.83
CA TYR A 67 -17.67 -1.16 20.75
C TYR A 67 -17.09 -1.34 22.16
N ASP A 68 -16.43 -2.48 22.38
CA ASP A 68 -15.73 -2.74 23.64
C ASP A 68 -14.30 -2.21 23.62
N ALA A 69 -13.70 -2.09 22.42
CA ALA A 69 -12.39 -1.50 22.22
C ALA A 69 -12.31 -0.65 20.94
N ALA A 70 -11.43 0.34 20.93
CA ALA A 70 -11.06 1.09 19.75
C ALA A 70 -9.54 1.22 19.65
N VAL A 71 -9.01 1.02 18.45
CA VAL A 71 -7.59 1.22 18.13
C VAL A 71 -7.47 2.33 17.09
N VAL A 72 -6.69 3.36 17.39
CA VAL A 72 -6.45 4.53 16.52
C VAL A 72 -5.01 4.48 16.04
N THR A 73 -4.79 4.01 14.80
CA THR A 73 -3.44 3.81 14.23
C THR A 73 -2.80 5.09 13.70
N TRP A 74 -3.62 6.05 13.29
CA TRP A 74 -3.17 7.36 12.82
C TRP A 74 -3.89 8.45 13.62
N ALA A 75 -3.33 8.76 14.80
CA ALA A 75 -3.99 9.62 15.76
C ALA A 75 -3.78 11.11 15.46
N THR A 76 -4.88 11.81 15.40
CA THR A 76 -4.99 13.27 15.47
C THR A 76 -5.91 13.63 16.63
N MET A 77 -6.02 14.90 17.00
CA MET A 77 -7.04 15.32 17.99
C MET A 77 -8.44 14.88 17.59
N GLY A 78 -8.81 15.04 16.31
CA GLY A 78 -10.13 14.65 15.80
C GLY A 78 -10.39 13.16 15.90
N THR A 79 -9.46 12.32 15.43
CA THR A 79 -9.61 10.87 15.48
C THR A 79 -9.52 10.29 16.89
N ALA A 80 -8.75 10.90 17.79
CA ALA A 80 -8.68 10.51 19.20
C ALA A 80 -9.98 10.83 19.97
N LEU A 81 -10.66 11.92 19.62
CA LEU A 81 -11.95 12.30 20.22
C LEU A 81 -13.10 11.34 19.86
N LEU A 82 -13.05 10.66 18.72
CA LEU A 82 -14.12 9.76 18.27
C LEU A 82 -14.45 8.67 19.29
N PRO A 83 -13.50 7.78 19.67
CA PRO A 83 -13.76 6.72 20.62
C PRO A 83 -14.03 7.25 22.04
N TRP A 84 -13.47 8.40 22.38
CA TRP A 84 -13.72 9.04 23.68
C TRP A 84 -15.17 9.55 23.77
N ARG A 85 -15.68 10.26 22.76
CA ARG A 85 -17.06 10.74 22.69
C ARG A 85 -18.07 9.58 22.62
N ALA A 86 -17.71 8.51 21.93
CA ALA A 86 -18.51 7.28 21.86
C ALA A 86 -18.47 6.46 23.17
N ARG A 87 -17.72 6.92 24.18
CA ARG A 87 -17.57 6.25 25.49
C ARG A 87 -17.11 4.80 25.37
N ILE A 88 -16.25 4.52 24.36
CA ILE A 88 -15.66 3.19 24.22
C ILE A 88 -14.69 2.95 25.41
N PRO A 89 -14.86 1.84 26.16
CA PRO A 89 -14.15 1.67 27.42
C PRO A 89 -12.64 1.48 27.23
N VAL A 90 -12.20 0.71 26.24
CA VAL A 90 -10.78 0.50 25.92
C VAL A 90 -10.43 1.31 24.68
N ARG A 91 -9.46 2.20 24.80
CA ARG A 91 -9.06 3.12 23.73
C ARG A 91 -7.55 3.10 23.59
N VAL A 92 -7.06 2.53 22.50
CA VAL A 92 -5.63 2.42 22.20
C VAL A 92 -5.22 3.50 21.21
N GLY A 93 -4.13 4.16 21.47
CA GLY A 93 -3.59 5.16 20.55
C GLY A 93 -2.16 5.60 20.89
N GLN A 94 -1.63 6.50 20.07
CA GLN A 94 -0.26 6.98 20.20
C GLN A 94 -0.04 7.73 21.51
N ALA A 95 1.07 7.42 22.18
CA ALA A 95 1.58 8.18 23.32
C ALA A 95 2.27 9.49 22.88
N ARG A 96 2.67 10.30 23.86
CA ARG A 96 3.51 11.50 23.67
C ARG A 96 2.90 12.57 22.77
N ARG A 97 1.57 12.71 22.78
CA ARG A 97 0.82 13.78 22.11
C ARG A 97 -0.13 14.44 23.09
N LEU A 98 -0.53 15.67 22.83
CA LEU A 98 -1.49 16.41 23.68
C LEU A 98 -2.80 15.63 23.89
N TYR A 99 -3.25 14.93 22.86
CA TYR A 99 -4.48 14.13 22.89
C TYR A 99 -4.29 12.72 23.47
N SER A 100 -3.06 12.30 23.83
CA SER A 100 -2.84 10.95 24.37
C SER A 100 -3.59 10.67 25.67
N GLY A 101 -3.98 11.72 26.41
CA GLY A 101 -4.83 11.59 27.59
C GLY A 101 -6.23 11.04 27.33
N LEU A 102 -6.69 11.05 26.08
CA LEU A 102 -7.98 10.47 25.66
C LEU A 102 -7.93 8.94 25.52
N PHE A 103 -6.75 8.35 25.46
CA PHE A 103 -6.54 6.90 25.38
C PHE A 103 -6.36 6.28 26.76
N THR A 104 -6.89 5.07 26.93
CA THR A 104 -6.66 4.24 28.13
C THR A 104 -5.33 3.50 28.02
N GLU A 105 -5.00 3.02 26.81
CA GLU A 105 -3.75 2.37 26.49
C GLU A 105 -2.96 3.23 25.50
N ARG A 106 -1.66 3.46 25.81
CA ARG A 106 -0.83 4.41 25.07
C ARG A 106 0.41 3.73 24.53
N VAL A 107 0.56 3.72 23.20
CA VAL A 107 1.67 3.09 22.50
C VAL A 107 2.71 4.15 22.12
N VAL A 108 3.95 3.98 22.53
CA VAL A 108 5.07 4.78 22.03
C VAL A 108 5.51 4.17 20.71
N VAL A 109 5.36 4.90 19.61
CA VAL A 109 5.75 4.41 18.27
C VAL A 109 7.24 4.16 18.24
N ARG A 110 7.66 3.01 17.72
CA ARG A 110 9.07 2.57 17.74
C ARG A 110 10.02 3.56 17.09
N SER A 111 9.58 4.29 16.04
CA SER A 111 10.39 5.34 15.40
C SER A 111 10.75 6.50 16.36
N GLU A 112 9.94 6.77 17.38
CA GLU A 112 10.26 7.76 18.41
C GLU A 112 11.35 7.28 19.39
N ARG A 113 11.78 6.02 19.25
CA ARG A 113 12.88 5.38 19.99
C ARG A 113 14.05 5.02 19.08
N GLY A 114 14.06 5.51 17.83
CA GLY A 114 15.16 5.29 16.88
C GLY A 114 15.05 4.01 16.05
N ASP A 115 13.95 3.26 16.13
CA ASP A 115 13.71 2.14 15.24
C ASP A 115 13.22 2.65 13.89
N HIS A 116 14.04 2.50 12.85
CA HIS A 116 13.76 2.87 11.47
C HIS A 116 13.77 1.67 10.53
N GLN A 117 13.95 0.45 11.05
CA GLN A 117 14.10 -0.77 10.28
C GLN A 117 12.89 -1.71 10.35
N SER A 118 12.18 -1.73 11.48
CA SER A 118 11.00 -2.60 11.62
C SER A 118 9.94 -2.30 10.56
N PRO A 119 9.35 -3.33 9.93
CA PRO A 119 8.23 -3.18 9.01
C PRO A 119 7.08 -2.39 9.64
N TRP A 120 6.45 -1.52 8.85
CA TRP A 120 5.36 -0.69 9.38
C TRP A 120 4.18 -1.52 9.91
N THR A 121 3.90 -2.68 9.30
CA THR A 121 2.89 -3.62 9.78
C THR A 121 3.18 -4.12 11.18
N ASP A 122 4.45 -4.42 11.51
CA ASP A 122 4.82 -4.87 12.85
C ASP A 122 4.72 -3.73 13.88
N ILE A 123 5.07 -2.49 13.49
CA ILE A 123 4.87 -1.30 14.34
C ILE A 123 3.37 -1.07 14.60
N LEU A 124 2.51 -1.26 13.61
CA LEU A 124 1.06 -1.14 13.76
C LEU A 124 0.49 -2.21 14.71
N LEU A 125 1.05 -3.41 14.72
CA LEU A 125 0.64 -4.47 15.64
C LEU A 125 0.91 -4.15 17.11
N ASP A 126 1.82 -3.22 17.44
CA ASP A 126 2.02 -2.78 18.82
C ASP A 126 0.75 -2.18 19.44
N TYR A 127 -0.11 -1.58 18.62
CA TYR A 127 -1.41 -1.06 19.09
C TYR A 127 -2.37 -2.19 19.50
N ALA A 128 -2.38 -3.31 18.76
CA ALA A 128 -3.20 -4.46 19.12
C ALA A 128 -2.60 -5.22 20.32
N ARG A 129 -1.28 -5.37 20.37
CA ARG A 129 -0.54 -5.98 21.47
C ARG A 129 -0.78 -5.28 22.81
N ALA A 130 -1.01 -3.95 22.79
CA ALA A 130 -1.33 -3.17 24.00
C ALA A 130 -2.63 -3.64 24.71
N ILE A 131 -3.47 -4.46 24.06
CA ILE A 131 -4.69 -5.05 24.60
C ILE A 131 -4.72 -6.57 24.38
N ASP A 132 -3.56 -7.21 24.39
CA ASP A 132 -3.37 -8.66 24.29
C ASP A 132 -3.96 -9.31 23.02
N CYS A 133 -4.05 -8.54 21.92
CA CYS A 133 -4.45 -9.04 20.61
C CYS A 133 -3.20 -9.24 19.74
N THR A 134 -2.92 -10.49 19.33
CA THR A 134 -1.71 -10.84 18.58
C THR A 134 -2.03 -11.63 17.32
N THR A 135 -1.14 -11.58 16.36
CA THR A 135 -1.14 -12.42 15.16
C THR A 135 0.29 -12.57 14.65
N ASP A 136 0.61 -13.73 14.11
CA ASP A 136 1.88 -13.98 13.42
C ASP A 136 1.81 -13.64 11.93
N ASP A 137 0.58 -13.49 11.39
CA ASP A 137 0.38 -13.09 10.00
C ASP A 137 0.38 -11.56 9.87
N THR A 138 1.51 -11.03 9.43
CA THR A 138 1.77 -9.60 9.22
C THR A 138 1.50 -9.13 7.77
N ILE A 139 1.01 -10.03 6.90
CA ILE A 139 0.73 -9.71 5.50
C ILE A 139 -0.69 -9.12 5.40
N PRO A 140 -0.85 -7.88 4.90
CA PRO A 140 -2.15 -7.31 4.63
C PRO A 140 -2.95 -8.15 3.63
N SER A 141 -4.26 -8.09 3.68
CA SER A 141 -5.12 -8.81 2.75
C SER A 141 -6.03 -7.86 2.00
N PHE A 142 -6.13 -8.08 0.69
CA PHE A 142 -7.05 -7.38 -0.20
C PHE A 142 -7.72 -8.40 -1.12
N VAL A 143 -9.04 -8.43 -1.15
CA VAL A 143 -9.82 -9.40 -1.94
C VAL A 143 -10.69 -8.64 -2.94
N PRO A 144 -10.35 -8.65 -4.24
CA PRO A 144 -11.20 -8.07 -5.27
C PRO A 144 -12.58 -8.73 -5.29
N THR A 145 -13.62 -7.93 -5.46
CA THR A 145 -15.01 -8.40 -5.62
C THR A 145 -15.25 -8.97 -7.02
N GLU A 146 -16.41 -9.59 -7.25
CA GLU A 146 -16.83 -10.02 -8.60
C GLU A 146 -16.95 -8.84 -9.57
N VAL A 147 -17.42 -7.68 -9.09
CA VAL A 147 -17.48 -6.46 -9.91
C VAL A 147 -16.09 -6.02 -10.34
N ASP A 148 -15.11 -6.04 -9.43
CA ASP A 148 -13.73 -5.68 -9.74
C ASP A 148 -13.10 -6.60 -10.77
N ARG A 149 -13.42 -7.89 -10.69
CA ARG A 149 -12.96 -8.90 -11.68
C ARG A 149 -13.60 -8.65 -13.04
N ALA A 150 -14.90 -8.37 -13.08
CA ALA A 150 -15.61 -8.05 -14.32
C ALA A 150 -15.09 -6.76 -14.98
N ASP A 151 -14.75 -5.75 -14.18
CA ASP A 151 -14.12 -4.51 -14.66
C ASP A 151 -12.73 -4.81 -15.25
N ALA A 152 -11.92 -5.61 -14.56
CA ALA A 152 -10.62 -6.06 -15.06
C ALA A 152 -10.73 -6.86 -16.35
N ASP A 153 -11.70 -7.80 -16.44
CA ASP A 153 -11.98 -8.57 -17.67
C ASP A 153 -12.37 -7.67 -18.83
N THR A 154 -13.16 -6.65 -18.56
CA THR A 154 -13.56 -5.68 -19.58
C THR A 154 -12.37 -4.89 -20.10
N LEU A 155 -11.49 -4.41 -19.22
CA LEU A 155 -10.27 -3.71 -19.61
C LEU A 155 -9.35 -4.60 -20.46
N LEU A 156 -9.12 -5.84 -20.04
CA LEU A 156 -8.28 -6.78 -20.78
C LEU A 156 -8.86 -7.07 -22.17
N ARG A 157 -10.16 -7.24 -22.27
CA ARG A 157 -10.86 -7.51 -23.54
C ARG A 157 -10.84 -6.32 -24.48
N VAL A 158 -11.06 -5.10 -23.97
CA VAL A 158 -11.00 -3.86 -24.79
C VAL A 158 -9.61 -3.64 -25.39
N HIS A 159 -8.57 -4.12 -24.72
CA HIS A 159 -7.19 -3.99 -25.18
C HIS A 159 -6.60 -5.26 -25.77
N ASP A 160 -7.43 -6.25 -26.10
CA ASP A 160 -7.03 -7.54 -26.70
C ASP A 160 -5.95 -8.29 -25.91
N VAL A 161 -5.99 -8.20 -24.58
CA VAL A 161 -5.06 -8.90 -23.67
C VAL A 161 -5.67 -10.23 -23.24
N GLY A 162 -5.42 -11.29 -24.01
CA GLY A 162 -5.97 -12.63 -23.74
C GLY A 162 -5.07 -13.56 -22.91
N GLY A 163 -3.85 -13.15 -22.61
CA GLY A 163 -2.84 -13.99 -21.94
C GLY A 163 -2.16 -13.31 -20.76
N ALA A 164 -0.92 -13.73 -20.50
CA ALA A 164 -0.07 -13.13 -19.47
C ALA A 164 0.24 -11.66 -19.80
N PHE A 165 0.41 -10.84 -18.76
CA PHE A 165 0.80 -9.43 -18.88
C PHE A 165 1.58 -8.99 -17.65
N TYR A 166 2.33 -7.90 -17.78
CA TYR A 166 2.91 -7.18 -16.66
C TYR A 166 2.02 -5.98 -16.30
N LEU A 167 1.92 -5.67 -15.01
CA LEU A 167 1.26 -4.46 -14.53
C LEU A 167 2.31 -3.51 -13.95
N LEU A 168 2.47 -2.33 -14.56
CA LEU A 168 3.44 -1.32 -14.13
C LEU A 168 2.71 -0.08 -13.60
N HIS A 169 3.02 0.30 -12.36
CA HIS A 169 2.51 1.52 -11.73
C HIS A 169 3.64 2.54 -11.59
N ALA A 170 3.72 3.44 -12.54
CA ALA A 170 4.82 4.40 -12.71
C ALA A 170 4.69 5.66 -11.87
N THR A 171 3.57 5.84 -11.15
CA THR A 171 3.28 7.07 -10.46
C THR A 171 3.31 6.89 -8.95
N ARG A 172 3.77 7.92 -8.26
CA ARG A 172 3.73 8.03 -6.80
C ARG A 172 2.78 9.18 -6.44
N GLY A 173 2.07 9.09 -5.33
CA GLY A 173 1.11 10.09 -4.91
C GLY A 173 1.64 11.53 -4.93
N LEU A 174 0.75 12.52 -4.96
CA LEU A 174 1.04 13.95 -5.17
C LEU A 174 2.18 14.53 -4.30
N SER A 175 2.35 14.04 -3.07
CA SER A 175 3.38 14.51 -2.13
C SER A 175 4.82 14.18 -2.54
N ALA A 176 5.02 13.39 -3.57
CA ALA A 176 6.33 12.89 -3.98
C ALA A 176 6.62 13.03 -5.47
N GLN A 177 6.06 14.04 -6.13
CA GLN A 177 6.27 14.27 -7.58
C GLN A 177 7.75 14.40 -7.95
N HIS A 178 8.57 14.97 -7.07
CA HIS A 178 10.03 15.13 -7.31
C HIS A 178 10.80 13.80 -7.22
N ALA A 179 10.24 12.79 -6.58
CA ALA A 179 10.86 11.49 -6.37
C ALA A 179 10.45 10.44 -7.40
N ARG A 180 9.78 10.84 -8.48
CA ARG A 180 9.41 9.92 -9.57
C ARG A 180 10.66 9.54 -10.36
N TRP A 181 10.77 8.25 -10.66
CA TRP A 181 11.75 7.80 -11.64
C TRP A 181 11.42 8.43 -13.00
N PRO A 182 12.39 8.95 -13.74
CA PRO A 182 12.12 9.68 -14.97
C PRO A 182 11.28 8.89 -15.97
N THR A 183 10.39 9.54 -16.70
CA THR A 183 9.53 8.94 -17.74
C THR A 183 10.31 8.01 -18.67
N VAL A 184 11.51 8.43 -19.06
CA VAL A 184 12.43 7.64 -19.91
C VAL A 184 12.79 6.30 -19.27
N GLY A 185 13.05 6.26 -17.96
CA GLY A 185 13.35 5.01 -17.25
C GLY A 185 12.18 4.02 -17.25
N PHE A 186 10.96 4.51 -17.02
CA PHE A 186 9.76 3.68 -17.09
C PHE A 186 9.48 3.20 -18.53
N ALA A 187 9.68 4.04 -19.52
CA ALA A 187 9.53 3.67 -20.93
C ALA A 187 10.56 2.61 -21.34
N ALA A 188 11.81 2.75 -20.93
CA ALA A 188 12.86 1.77 -21.17
C ALA A 188 12.53 0.43 -20.50
N LEU A 189 12.08 0.45 -19.24
CA LEU A 189 11.67 -0.74 -18.51
C LEU A 189 10.50 -1.46 -19.21
N ALA A 190 9.44 -0.73 -19.56
CA ALA A 190 8.27 -1.30 -20.22
C ALA A 190 8.63 -1.91 -21.59
N ARG A 191 9.42 -1.21 -22.40
CA ARG A 191 9.93 -1.70 -23.69
C ARG A 191 10.72 -2.98 -23.53
N GLU A 192 11.61 -3.03 -22.54
CA GLU A 192 12.45 -4.21 -22.31
C GLU A 192 11.65 -5.41 -21.82
N LEU A 193 10.62 -5.22 -20.99
CA LEU A 193 9.72 -6.29 -20.57
C LEU A 193 8.98 -6.89 -21.76
N VAL A 194 8.43 -6.06 -22.66
CA VAL A 194 7.77 -6.50 -23.88
C VAL A 194 8.76 -7.26 -24.78
N ARG A 195 9.96 -6.70 -25.00
CA ARG A 195 10.98 -7.31 -25.85
C ARG A 195 11.42 -8.69 -25.35
N ARG A 196 11.59 -8.83 -24.02
CA ARG A 196 12.13 -10.05 -23.40
C ARG A 196 11.12 -11.19 -23.40
N ASP A 197 9.89 -10.90 -23.03
CA ASP A 197 8.90 -11.93 -22.73
C ASP A 197 7.77 -12.00 -23.75
N ALA A 198 7.71 -11.08 -24.71
CA ALA A 198 6.68 -10.98 -25.75
C ALA A 198 5.23 -10.91 -25.18
N ILE A 199 5.07 -10.34 -23.99
CA ILE A 199 3.77 -10.10 -23.35
C ILE A 199 3.56 -8.62 -23.11
N PRO A 200 2.31 -8.11 -23.11
CA PRO A 200 2.03 -6.70 -22.94
C PRO A 200 2.33 -6.20 -21.54
N VAL A 201 2.60 -4.89 -21.45
CA VAL A 201 2.74 -4.14 -20.20
C VAL A 201 1.55 -3.18 -20.08
N LEU A 202 0.75 -3.33 -19.04
CA LEU A 202 -0.33 -2.42 -18.69
C LEU A 202 0.21 -1.34 -17.75
N LEU A 203 0.06 -0.07 -18.11
CA LEU A 203 0.51 1.08 -17.30
C LEU A 203 -0.67 1.65 -16.51
N SER A 204 -0.72 1.40 -15.22
CA SER A 204 -1.74 1.98 -14.33
C SER A 204 -1.32 3.36 -13.79
N GLY A 205 -2.31 4.15 -13.41
CA GLY A 205 -2.16 5.48 -12.81
C GLY A 205 -3.51 6.05 -12.39
N ALA A 206 -3.50 7.07 -11.55
CA ALA A 206 -4.72 7.82 -11.25
C ALA A 206 -5.13 8.70 -12.44
N ALA A 207 -6.35 9.24 -12.42
CA ALA A 207 -6.81 10.16 -13.47
C ALA A 207 -5.90 11.38 -13.65
N ALA A 208 -5.28 11.87 -12.59
CA ALA A 208 -4.30 12.96 -12.65
C ALA A 208 -2.96 12.56 -13.32
N ASP A 209 -2.72 11.27 -13.53
CA ASP A 209 -1.47 10.75 -14.09
C ASP A 209 -1.58 10.42 -15.58
N VAL A 210 -2.73 10.63 -16.23
CA VAL A 210 -2.99 10.30 -17.65
C VAL A 210 -1.87 10.83 -18.56
N ALA A 211 -1.55 12.10 -18.46
CA ALA A 211 -0.55 12.72 -19.35
C ALA A 211 0.85 12.08 -19.22
N ILE A 212 1.26 11.72 -18.00
CA ILE A 212 2.57 11.09 -17.79
C ILE A 212 2.56 9.62 -18.21
N VAL A 213 1.47 8.90 -17.98
CA VAL A 213 1.33 7.49 -18.37
C VAL A 213 1.27 7.36 -19.89
N ASP A 214 0.54 8.26 -20.58
CA ASP A 214 0.51 8.31 -22.03
C ASP A 214 1.88 8.64 -22.64
N ALA A 215 2.63 9.56 -22.01
CA ALA A 215 3.98 9.88 -22.45
C ALA A 215 4.93 8.67 -22.32
N ILE A 216 4.81 7.90 -21.22
CA ILE A 216 5.57 6.65 -21.02
C ILE A 216 5.19 5.62 -22.08
N ALA A 217 3.89 5.39 -22.32
CA ALA A 217 3.43 4.43 -23.31
C ALA A 217 3.90 4.79 -24.73
N LYS A 218 3.79 6.06 -25.11
CA LYS A 218 4.25 6.57 -26.39
C LYS A 218 5.75 6.36 -26.59
N GLU A 219 6.55 6.68 -25.58
CA GLU A 219 8.01 6.52 -25.61
C GLU A 219 8.42 5.04 -25.61
N ALA A 220 7.70 4.20 -24.87
CA ALA A 220 7.95 2.75 -24.82
C ALA A 220 7.61 2.05 -26.14
N GLY A 221 6.54 2.46 -26.81
CA GLY A 221 6.12 1.92 -28.11
C GLY A 221 5.16 0.72 -28.00
N HIS A 222 5.19 -0.14 -29.01
CA HIS A 222 4.25 -1.26 -29.16
C HIS A 222 4.26 -2.21 -27.94
N GLY A 223 3.07 -2.75 -27.61
CA GLY A 223 2.89 -3.70 -26.50
C GLY A 223 2.76 -3.05 -25.12
N VAL A 224 2.78 -1.69 -25.04
CA VAL A 224 2.59 -0.95 -23.80
C VAL A 224 1.26 -0.21 -23.84
N ILE A 225 0.40 -0.50 -22.88
CA ILE A 225 -1.02 -0.10 -22.89
C ILE A 225 -1.29 0.84 -21.71
N PRO A 226 -1.62 2.13 -21.94
CA PRO A 226 -1.95 3.07 -20.88
C PRO A 226 -3.35 2.81 -20.32
N LEU A 227 -3.47 2.70 -18.99
CA LEU A 227 -4.72 2.51 -18.25
C LEU A 227 -4.92 3.56 -17.15
N ALA A 228 -4.18 4.67 -17.16
CA ALA A 228 -4.35 5.72 -16.17
C ALA A 228 -5.78 6.27 -16.19
N GLY A 229 -6.39 6.42 -15.01
CA GLY A 229 -7.78 6.87 -14.86
C GLY A 229 -8.84 5.84 -15.25
N ALA A 230 -8.47 4.71 -15.86
CA ALA A 230 -9.40 3.67 -16.27
C ALA A 230 -9.62 2.58 -15.18
N THR A 231 -8.81 2.55 -14.13
CA THR A 231 -8.87 1.54 -13.09
C THR A 231 -9.34 2.12 -11.76
N SER A 232 -10.38 1.53 -11.16
CA SER A 232 -10.65 1.67 -9.74
C SER A 232 -9.58 0.93 -8.93
N ILE A 233 -9.49 1.18 -7.63
CA ILE A 233 -8.56 0.43 -6.75
C ILE A 233 -8.90 -1.07 -6.72
N GLY A 234 -10.18 -1.43 -6.86
CA GLY A 234 -10.64 -2.80 -6.94
C GLY A 234 -10.24 -3.47 -8.25
N ALA A 235 -10.48 -2.81 -9.39
CA ALA A 235 -10.07 -3.29 -10.70
C ALA A 235 -8.54 -3.42 -10.79
N PHE A 236 -7.78 -2.45 -10.23
CA PHE A 236 -6.34 -2.58 -10.12
C PHE A 236 -5.93 -3.84 -9.34
N GLY A 237 -6.54 -4.10 -8.18
CA GLY A 237 -6.28 -5.31 -7.40
C GLY A 237 -6.61 -6.60 -8.17
N ALA A 238 -7.70 -6.60 -8.95
CA ALA A 238 -8.09 -7.74 -9.80
C ALA A 238 -7.10 -7.96 -10.96
N LEU A 239 -6.62 -6.89 -11.60
CA LEU A 239 -5.54 -6.97 -12.61
C LEU A 239 -4.24 -7.46 -11.98
N ALA A 240 -3.86 -6.91 -10.82
CA ALA A 240 -2.65 -7.29 -10.10
C ALA A 240 -2.64 -8.79 -9.75
N ALA A 241 -3.77 -9.34 -9.28
CA ALA A 241 -3.90 -10.76 -8.94
C ALA A 241 -3.68 -11.70 -10.15
N ARG A 242 -3.83 -11.21 -11.38
CA ARG A 242 -3.68 -11.96 -12.64
C ARG A 242 -2.38 -11.66 -13.37
N ALA A 243 -1.70 -10.58 -13.00
CA ALA A 243 -0.46 -10.18 -13.63
C ALA A 243 0.64 -11.23 -13.40
N ARG A 244 1.50 -11.44 -14.41
CA ARG A 244 2.73 -12.23 -14.26
C ARG A 244 3.60 -11.67 -13.15
N ALA A 245 3.68 -10.33 -13.07
CA ALA A 245 4.23 -9.59 -11.95
C ALA A 245 3.72 -8.15 -11.99
N VAL A 246 3.80 -7.49 -10.84
CA VAL A 246 3.55 -6.05 -10.68
C VAL A 246 4.86 -5.36 -10.36
N LEU A 247 5.16 -4.30 -11.08
CA LEU A 247 6.29 -3.42 -10.79
C LEU A 247 5.71 -2.06 -10.41
N ALA A 248 5.96 -1.59 -9.22
CA ALA A 248 5.33 -0.36 -8.73
C ALA A 248 6.29 0.50 -7.93
N MET A 249 6.18 1.81 -8.12
CA MET A 249 6.80 2.77 -7.22
C MET A 249 6.26 2.59 -5.79
N ASP A 250 7.07 2.98 -4.79
CA ASP A 250 6.65 3.08 -3.39
C ASP A 250 5.36 3.92 -3.26
N SER A 251 4.23 3.23 -3.22
CA SER A 251 2.88 3.82 -3.28
C SER A 251 1.82 2.83 -2.79
N GLY A 252 0.59 3.32 -2.56
CA GLY A 252 -0.54 2.47 -2.17
C GLY A 252 -0.78 1.27 -3.10
N PRO A 253 -0.79 1.42 -4.44
CA PRO A 253 -0.89 0.33 -5.39
C PRO A 253 0.16 -0.78 -5.25
N MET A 254 1.40 -0.45 -4.88
CA MET A 254 2.43 -1.45 -4.55
C MET A 254 1.97 -2.38 -3.42
N HIS A 255 1.43 -1.81 -2.35
CA HIS A 255 0.93 -2.59 -1.22
C HIS A 255 -0.31 -3.41 -1.58
N VAL A 256 -1.22 -2.87 -2.42
CA VAL A 256 -2.38 -3.61 -2.92
C VAL A 256 -1.94 -4.81 -3.75
N ALA A 257 -0.97 -4.65 -4.64
CA ALA A 257 -0.43 -5.74 -5.43
C ALA A 257 0.14 -6.87 -4.57
N ALA A 258 0.94 -6.52 -3.55
CA ALA A 258 1.46 -7.51 -2.61
C ALA A 258 0.35 -8.19 -1.79
N ALA A 259 -0.67 -7.43 -1.36
CA ALA A 259 -1.79 -7.92 -0.54
C ALA A 259 -2.74 -8.87 -1.29
N VAL A 260 -2.85 -8.77 -2.62
CA VAL A 260 -3.59 -9.75 -3.44
C VAL A 260 -2.74 -11.00 -3.75
N GLY A 261 -1.47 -11.04 -3.32
CA GLY A 261 -0.55 -12.16 -3.54
C GLY A 261 0.21 -12.11 -4.87
N ALA A 262 0.15 -11.02 -5.61
CA ALA A 262 0.88 -10.86 -6.87
C ALA A 262 2.40 -10.83 -6.61
N PRO A 263 3.24 -11.42 -7.49
CA PRO A 263 4.66 -11.17 -7.49
C PRO A 263 4.91 -9.68 -7.70
N THR A 264 5.53 -9.01 -6.70
CA THR A 264 5.61 -7.55 -6.67
C THR A 264 7.03 -7.06 -6.51
N VAL A 265 7.51 -6.23 -7.44
CA VAL A 265 8.76 -5.47 -7.33
C VAL A 265 8.42 -4.06 -6.89
N GLY A 266 8.80 -3.70 -5.67
CA GLY A 266 8.71 -2.34 -5.15
C GLY A 266 9.92 -1.51 -5.57
N ILE A 267 9.67 -0.39 -6.25
CA ILE A 267 10.72 0.53 -6.72
C ILE A 267 10.76 1.74 -5.81
N PHE A 268 11.81 1.85 -5.03
CA PHE A 268 12.08 2.99 -4.16
C PHE A 268 13.03 3.94 -4.88
N ALA A 269 12.52 5.07 -5.34
CA ALA A 269 13.28 5.99 -6.18
C ALA A 269 14.32 6.82 -5.42
N LEU A 270 14.16 6.95 -4.11
CA LEU A 270 15.05 7.73 -3.27
C LEU A 270 15.85 6.83 -2.33
N GLN A 271 17.13 7.14 -2.15
CA GLN A 271 17.97 6.48 -1.15
C GLN A 271 17.45 6.69 0.28
N SER A 272 16.80 7.83 0.54
CA SER A 272 16.20 8.18 1.84
C SER A 272 14.84 7.55 2.12
N ASP A 273 14.21 6.92 1.13
CA ASP A 273 13.01 6.13 1.39
C ASP A 273 13.41 4.92 2.23
N GLU A 274 12.67 4.63 3.27
CA GLU A 274 12.96 3.58 4.24
C GLU A 274 12.32 2.24 3.78
N PRO A 275 12.97 1.49 2.83
CA PRO A 275 12.36 0.29 2.27
C PRO A 275 12.17 -0.82 3.30
N ASP A 276 13.01 -0.91 4.31
CA ASP A 276 12.83 -1.89 5.40
C ASP A 276 11.50 -1.67 6.12
N ARG A 277 11.09 -0.41 6.28
CA ARG A 277 9.81 -0.03 6.88
C ARG A 277 8.64 -0.15 5.91
N TRP A 278 8.81 0.33 4.68
CA TRP A 278 7.72 0.51 3.71
C TRP A 278 7.72 -0.52 2.60
N ALA A 279 8.59 -1.55 2.66
CA ALA A 279 8.56 -2.64 1.69
C ALA A 279 7.15 -3.22 1.53
N PRO A 280 6.77 -3.66 0.33
CA PRO A 280 5.52 -4.38 0.13
C PRO A 280 5.53 -5.65 1.00
N GLN A 281 4.49 -5.85 1.78
CA GLN A 281 4.34 -7.04 2.61
C GLN A 281 3.57 -8.10 1.83
N GLY A 282 4.23 -9.18 1.46
CA GLY A 282 3.68 -10.25 0.64
C GLY A 282 4.60 -11.46 0.60
N ARG A 283 4.11 -12.58 0.07
CA ARG A 283 4.90 -13.82 -0.01
C ARG A 283 5.95 -13.80 -1.11
N ARG A 284 5.71 -13.02 -2.15
CA ARG A 284 6.57 -12.91 -3.34
C ARG A 284 6.82 -11.43 -3.63
N VAL A 285 7.82 -10.88 -2.96
CA VAL A 285 8.16 -9.45 -3.07
C VAL A 285 9.65 -9.27 -3.24
N ALA A 286 10.04 -8.27 -4.00
CA ALA A 286 11.41 -7.78 -4.12
C ALA A 286 11.42 -6.26 -4.03
N VAL A 287 12.53 -5.69 -3.59
CA VAL A 287 12.71 -4.25 -3.45
C VAL A 287 13.93 -3.81 -4.22
N VAL A 288 13.78 -2.76 -5.01
CA VAL A 288 14.88 -2.10 -5.72
C VAL A 288 14.96 -0.65 -5.27
N ARG A 289 16.16 -0.20 -4.97
CA ARG A 289 16.46 1.19 -4.61
C ARG A 289 17.80 1.62 -5.18
N PRO A 290 18.05 2.93 -5.37
CA PRO A 290 19.35 3.40 -5.81
C PRO A 290 20.42 3.09 -4.76
N THR A 291 21.63 2.83 -5.23
CA THR A 291 22.83 2.64 -4.40
C THR A 291 23.60 3.94 -4.18
N TYR A 292 23.17 5.03 -4.79
CA TYR A 292 23.82 6.33 -4.70
C TYR A 292 23.97 6.79 -3.23
N PRO A 293 25.17 7.16 -2.79
CA PRO A 293 25.40 7.60 -1.42
C PRO A 293 24.69 8.93 -1.17
N CYS A 294 23.67 8.91 -0.33
CA CYS A 294 22.96 10.12 0.07
C CYS A 294 23.69 10.77 1.24
N PRO A 295 24.04 12.05 1.18
CA PRO A 295 24.68 12.74 2.29
C PRO A 295 23.85 12.65 3.58
N PRO A 296 24.48 12.55 4.76
CA PRO A 296 23.78 12.50 6.03
C PRO A 296 22.81 13.67 6.19
N GLY A 297 21.60 13.40 6.68
CA GLY A 297 20.57 14.42 6.91
C GLY A 297 19.78 14.84 5.66
N HIS A 298 20.10 14.34 4.46
CA HIS A 298 19.27 14.56 3.29
C HIS A 298 17.91 13.87 3.45
N ARG A 299 16.87 14.61 3.17
CA ARG A 299 15.48 14.12 3.15
C ARG A 299 14.85 14.51 1.81
N LYS A 300 13.79 13.83 1.42
CA LYS A 300 13.07 14.14 0.17
C LYS A 300 12.57 15.60 0.11
N GLU A 301 12.25 16.20 1.26
CA GLU A 301 11.79 17.60 1.36
C GLU A 301 12.92 18.62 1.19
N THR A 302 14.15 18.22 1.42
CA THR A 302 15.35 19.12 1.39
C THR A 302 16.37 18.74 0.33
N CYS A 303 16.10 17.68 -0.46
CA CYS A 303 17.02 17.23 -1.50
C CYS A 303 17.10 18.24 -2.65
N PRO A 304 18.27 18.77 -3.00
CA PRO A 304 18.38 19.83 -4.00
C PRO A 304 18.21 19.34 -5.44
N ASN A 305 18.51 18.07 -5.75
CA ASN A 305 18.63 17.62 -7.14
C ASN A 305 18.18 16.17 -7.41
N PHE A 306 17.78 15.42 -6.39
CA PHE A 306 17.35 14.01 -6.51
C PHE A 306 18.30 13.14 -7.35
N ALA A 307 19.62 13.31 -7.19
CA ALA A 307 20.63 12.61 -7.99
C ALA A 307 20.49 11.09 -7.91
N CYS A 308 20.10 10.55 -6.75
CA CYS A 308 19.91 9.11 -6.56
C CYS A 308 18.82 8.50 -7.45
N VAL A 309 17.81 9.27 -7.87
CA VAL A 309 16.75 8.78 -8.79
C VAL A 309 17.36 8.39 -10.15
N ARG A 310 18.42 9.04 -10.58
CA ARG A 310 19.10 8.74 -11.84
C ARG A 310 19.92 7.43 -11.80
N GLU A 311 20.24 6.96 -10.60
CA GLU A 311 20.97 5.68 -10.40
C GLU A 311 20.06 4.45 -10.46
N LEU A 312 18.75 4.63 -10.51
CA LEU A 312 17.84 3.53 -10.79
C LEU A 312 17.96 3.12 -12.24
N ASP A 313 18.47 1.94 -12.48
CA ASP A 313 18.58 1.40 -13.81
C ASP A 313 17.57 0.28 -14.09
N THR A 314 17.28 0.07 -15.36
CA THR A 314 16.38 -0.97 -15.83
C THR A 314 16.95 -2.37 -15.54
N ALA A 315 18.27 -2.56 -15.61
CA ALA A 315 18.90 -3.87 -15.43
C ALA A 315 18.73 -4.38 -14.00
N GLY A 316 18.92 -3.52 -12.99
CA GLY A 316 18.71 -3.88 -11.59
C GLY A 316 17.27 -4.28 -11.29
N ILE A 317 16.30 -3.57 -11.88
CA ILE A 317 14.88 -3.90 -11.73
C ILE A 317 14.54 -5.25 -12.39
N LEU A 318 15.07 -5.49 -13.59
CA LEU A 318 14.87 -6.76 -14.31
C LEU A 318 15.55 -7.94 -13.61
N ALA A 319 16.70 -7.73 -12.99
CA ALA A 319 17.37 -8.76 -12.19
C ALA A 319 16.54 -9.13 -10.96
N ALA A 320 16.00 -8.13 -10.24
CA ALA A 320 15.09 -8.36 -9.11
C ALA A 320 13.81 -9.11 -9.54
N LEU A 321 13.23 -8.73 -10.69
CA LEU A 321 12.09 -9.43 -11.27
C LEU A 321 12.41 -10.88 -11.63
N ALA A 322 13.55 -11.13 -12.26
CA ALA A 322 13.97 -12.48 -12.63
C ALA A 322 14.13 -13.38 -11.39
N GLY A 323 14.81 -12.89 -10.34
CA GLY A 323 14.92 -13.60 -9.07
C GLY A 323 13.56 -13.88 -8.42
N LEU A 324 12.61 -12.94 -8.50
CA LEU A 324 11.25 -13.10 -7.96
C LEU A 324 10.43 -14.15 -8.72
N LEU A 325 10.65 -14.30 -10.03
CA LEU A 325 9.93 -15.22 -10.91
C LEU A 325 10.63 -16.59 -11.06
N ALA A 326 11.84 -16.74 -10.56
CA ALA A 326 12.56 -18.02 -10.57
C ALA A 326 11.76 -19.08 -9.78
N PRO A 327 11.79 -20.36 -10.22
CA PRO A 327 11.22 -21.45 -9.45
C PRO A 327 11.86 -21.53 -8.06
N PRO A 328 11.11 -21.85 -7.01
CA PRO A 328 11.71 -22.07 -5.69
C PRO A 328 12.67 -23.26 -5.75
N GLY A 329 13.98 -23.02 -5.60
CA GLY A 329 14.97 -24.08 -5.48
C GLY A 329 16.06 -24.15 -6.56
N GLU A 330 16.09 -23.22 -7.52
CA GLU A 330 17.30 -23.05 -8.36
C GLU A 330 18.16 -21.91 -7.78
N PRO A 331 19.43 -22.22 -7.36
CA PRO A 331 20.36 -21.21 -6.82
C PRO A 331 20.86 -20.22 -7.89
#